data_9421351d39ad600d09c1b7c1c6e7aa21
#
_entry.id   9421351d39ad600d09c1b7c1c6e7aa21
#
_cell.length_a   1.000
_cell.length_b   1.000
_cell.length_c   1.000
_cell.angle_alpha   90.00
_cell.angle_beta   90.00
_cell.angle_gamma   90.00
#
_symmetry.space_group_name_H-M   'P 1'
#
loop_
_entity.id
_entity.type
_entity.pdbx_description
1 polymer ?
#
loop_
_entity_poly.entity_id
_entity_poly.type
_entity_poly.pdbx_seq_one_letter_code
_entity_poly.pdbx_strand_id
1 'polypeptide(L)'
;MKDLIQIHYDNADRPTVSGRELHEALGVETPYTTWVKRMCEYGFSENVDFATCFPNLESENQHGGQNKIDHQLTIPMAKELCMLQRTDKGKQMRQYFIAVEEQWNSPDAIMARALQLSNAKLKEMQITVS
;
A
#
# COMPACT_ATOMS: atom_id res chain seq x y z
N MET A 1 0.30 1.94 20.11
CA MET A 1 -0.14 2.91 19.12
C MET A 1 -1.13 2.26 18.17
N LYS A 2 -2.28 2.87 18.03
CA LYS A 2 -3.28 2.34 17.10
C LYS A 2 -2.84 2.63 15.67
N ASP A 3 -2.99 1.62 14.84
CA ASP A 3 -2.77 1.81 13.42
C ASP A 3 -3.85 2.70 12.85
N LEU A 4 -3.45 3.75 12.15
CA LEU A 4 -4.40 4.68 11.54
C LEU A 4 -5.02 4.09 10.27
N ILE A 5 -4.32 3.18 9.63
CA ILE A 5 -4.75 2.52 8.42
C ILE A 5 -4.00 1.19 8.33
N GLN A 6 -4.60 0.20 7.72
CA GLN A 6 -3.98 -1.10 7.60
C GLN A 6 -2.87 -1.07 6.54
N ILE A 7 -1.72 -1.63 6.88
CA ILE A 7 -0.60 -1.77 5.95
C ILE A 7 -0.67 -3.16 5.32
N HIS A 8 -0.61 -3.20 4.00
CA HIS A 8 -0.55 -4.43 3.23
C HIS A 8 0.85 -4.57 2.63
N TYR A 9 1.17 -5.74 2.12
CA TYR A 9 2.49 -5.96 1.52
C TYR A 9 2.30 -6.55 0.13
N ASP A 10 3.07 -6.05 -0.83
CA ASP A 10 2.99 -6.53 -2.20
C ASP A 10 3.83 -7.81 -2.37
N ASN A 11 3.95 -8.30 -3.61
CA ASN A 11 4.68 -9.53 -3.89
C ASN A 11 6.16 -9.43 -3.58
N ALA A 12 6.70 -8.21 -3.49
CA ALA A 12 8.09 -7.97 -3.12
C ALA A 12 8.23 -7.62 -1.64
N ASP A 13 7.19 -7.87 -0.84
CA ASP A 13 7.14 -7.57 0.59
C ASP A 13 7.30 -6.09 0.92
N ARG A 14 6.99 -5.22 -0.03
CA ARG A 14 7.02 -3.78 0.22
C ARG A 14 5.70 -3.34 0.84
N PRO A 15 5.73 -2.42 1.82
CA PRO A 15 4.49 -1.93 2.42
C PRO A 15 3.68 -1.11 1.44
N THR A 16 2.39 -1.33 1.46
CA THR A 16 1.42 -0.63 0.61
C THR A 16 0.17 -0.34 1.39
N VAL A 17 -0.67 0.54 0.87
CA VAL A 17 -1.97 0.84 1.48
C VAL A 17 -3.04 0.86 0.39
N SER A 18 -4.28 0.58 0.80
CA SER A 18 -5.42 0.69 -0.08
C SER A 18 -5.75 2.17 -0.32
N GLY A 19 -5.94 2.53 -1.58
CA GLY A 19 -6.32 3.90 -1.92
C GLY A 19 -7.66 4.28 -1.32
N ARG A 20 -8.62 3.36 -1.32
CA ARG A 20 -9.94 3.64 -0.74
C ARG A 20 -9.88 3.81 0.76
N GLU A 21 -9.08 3.00 1.44
CA GLU A 21 -8.88 3.14 2.88
C GLU A 21 -8.21 4.47 3.22
N LEU A 22 -7.25 4.88 2.41
CA LEU A 22 -6.58 6.16 2.62
C LEU A 22 -7.54 7.31 2.40
N HIS A 23 -8.34 7.23 1.34
CA HIS A 23 -9.37 8.24 1.05
C HIS A 23 -10.32 8.42 2.24
N GLU A 24 -10.79 7.30 2.78
CA GLU A 24 -11.69 7.33 3.93
C GLU A 24 -10.98 7.87 5.18
N ALA A 25 -9.77 7.42 5.42
CA ALA A 25 -9.00 7.84 6.60
C ALA A 25 -8.70 9.33 6.58
N LEU A 26 -8.49 9.89 5.39
CA LEU A 26 -8.23 11.32 5.23
C LEU A 26 -9.50 12.17 5.31
N GLY A 27 -10.67 11.54 5.25
CA GLY A 27 -11.94 12.26 5.32
C GLY A 27 -12.22 13.09 4.08
N VAL A 28 -11.74 12.66 2.93
CA VAL A 28 -11.95 13.40 1.68
C VAL A 28 -13.41 13.29 1.26
N GLU A 29 -14.04 14.42 1.00
CA GLU A 29 -15.45 14.46 0.60
C GLU A 29 -15.64 14.13 -0.88
N THR A 30 -14.66 14.41 -1.72
CA THR A 30 -14.73 14.09 -3.14
C THR A 30 -14.83 12.57 -3.32
N PRO A 31 -15.70 12.07 -4.21
CA PRO A 31 -15.79 10.63 -4.43
C PRO A 31 -14.43 10.05 -4.81
N TYR A 32 -14.20 8.82 -4.37
CA TYR A 32 -12.89 8.18 -4.53
C TYR A 32 -12.39 8.17 -5.97
N THR A 33 -13.24 7.78 -6.90
CA THR A 33 -12.81 7.65 -8.30
C THR A 33 -12.37 8.99 -8.88
N THR A 34 -13.06 10.07 -8.53
CA THR A 34 -12.69 11.42 -8.95
C THR A 34 -11.40 11.86 -8.26
N TRP A 35 -11.32 11.60 -6.96
CA TRP A 35 -10.17 11.99 -6.16
C TRP A 35 -8.89 11.31 -6.63
N VAL A 36 -8.94 9.98 -6.80
CA VAL A 36 -7.75 9.23 -7.19
C VAL A 36 -7.28 9.64 -8.59
N LYS A 37 -8.22 9.92 -9.49
CA LYS A 37 -7.88 10.39 -10.83
C LYS A 37 -7.13 11.71 -10.78
N ARG A 38 -7.62 12.65 -9.96
CA ARG A 38 -6.93 13.93 -9.77
C ARG A 38 -5.54 13.74 -9.18
N MET A 39 -5.43 12.85 -8.22
CA MET A 39 -4.13 12.60 -7.58
C MET A 39 -3.14 12.04 -8.59
N CYS A 40 -3.58 11.14 -9.46
CA CYS A 40 -2.70 10.57 -10.47
C CYS A 40 -2.18 11.61 -11.47
N GLU A 41 -2.90 12.72 -11.64
CA GLU A 41 -2.46 13.79 -12.52
C GLU A 41 -1.22 14.52 -12.00
N TYR A 42 -0.88 14.33 -10.73
CA TYR A 42 0.36 14.90 -10.18
C TYR A 42 1.62 14.16 -10.62
N GLY A 43 1.48 13.11 -11.41
CA GLY A 43 2.64 12.46 -12.00
C GLY A 43 2.96 11.08 -11.46
N PHE A 44 1.98 10.40 -10.89
CA PHE A 44 2.18 9.03 -10.41
C PHE A 44 1.97 8.06 -11.57
N SER A 45 2.76 6.99 -11.58
CA SER A 45 2.74 6.00 -12.65
C SER A 45 2.18 4.67 -12.16
N GLU A 46 1.30 4.09 -12.96
CA GLU A 46 0.76 2.77 -12.66
C GLU A 46 1.87 1.73 -12.73
N ASN A 47 1.80 0.75 -11.82
CA ASN A 47 2.79 -0.32 -11.66
C ASN A 47 4.15 0.15 -11.15
N VAL A 48 4.28 1.43 -10.81
CA VAL A 48 5.46 1.99 -10.15
C VAL A 48 5.05 2.56 -8.80
N ASP A 49 4.10 3.51 -8.81
CA ASP A 49 3.62 4.17 -7.60
C ASP A 49 2.36 3.52 -7.07
N PHE A 50 1.55 2.95 -7.93
CA PHE A 50 0.32 2.29 -7.53
C PHE A 50 0.00 1.15 -8.50
N ALA A 51 -0.84 0.24 -8.05
CA ALA A 51 -1.35 -0.83 -8.90
C ALA A 51 -2.88 -0.85 -8.77
N THR A 52 -3.57 -0.99 -9.88
CA THR A 52 -5.02 -1.11 -9.88
C THR A 52 -5.41 -2.51 -9.45
N CYS A 53 -6.39 -2.62 -8.57
CA CYS A 53 -6.85 -3.91 -8.11
C CYS A 53 -8.37 -3.95 -8.01
N PHE A 54 -8.90 -5.17 -7.95
CA PHE A 54 -10.34 -5.41 -7.91
C PHE A 54 -10.64 -6.36 -6.76
N PRO A 55 -10.60 -5.88 -5.52
CA PRO A 55 -10.68 -6.78 -4.36
C PRO A 55 -11.98 -7.56 -4.28
N ASN A 56 -13.04 -7.10 -4.95
CA ASN A 56 -14.33 -7.76 -4.90
C ASN A 56 -14.52 -8.81 -5.98
N LEU A 57 -13.56 -9.02 -6.86
CA LEU A 57 -13.68 -10.01 -7.92
C LEU A 57 -13.74 -11.44 -7.41
N GLU A 58 -13.09 -11.68 -6.29
CA GLU A 58 -13.06 -13.01 -5.69
C GLU A 58 -14.22 -13.27 -4.75
N SER A 59 -15.05 -12.29 -4.51
CA SER A 59 -16.18 -12.42 -3.63
C SER A 59 -17.32 -13.11 -4.34
N GLU A 60 -17.84 -14.16 -3.76
CA GLU A 60 -18.99 -14.86 -4.31
C GLU A 60 -20.31 -14.13 -4.04
N ASN A 61 -20.25 -13.12 -3.19
CA ASN A 61 -21.45 -12.38 -2.78
C ASN A 61 -21.56 -11.07 -3.52
N GLN A 62 -21.57 -11.13 -4.82
CA GLN A 62 -21.62 -9.91 -5.61
C GLN A 62 -23.04 -9.53 -5.93
N HIS A 63 -23.81 -9.29 -4.92
CA HIS A 63 -25.15 -8.81 -5.10
C HIS A 63 -25.07 -7.34 -5.47
N GLY A 64 -25.57 -6.99 -6.62
CA GLY A 64 -25.48 -5.63 -7.10
C GLY A 64 -24.46 -5.45 -8.18
N GLY A 65 -23.62 -6.43 -8.41
CA GLY A 65 -22.78 -6.48 -9.57
C GLY A 65 -21.78 -5.36 -9.76
N GLN A 66 -21.41 -4.65 -8.69
CA GLN A 66 -20.45 -3.58 -8.81
C GLN A 66 -19.12 -4.03 -8.26
N ASN A 67 -18.18 -4.23 -9.17
CA ASN A 67 -16.79 -4.45 -8.78
C ASN A 67 -16.16 -3.10 -8.52
N LYS A 68 -15.87 -2.83 -7.26
CA LYS A 68 -15.24 -1.58 -6.90
C LYS A 68 -13.77 -1.66 -7.22
N ILE A 69 -13.31 -0.68 -7.99
CA ILE A 69 -11.90 -0.55 -8.29
C ILE A 69 -11.21 0.06 -7.08
N ASP A 70 -10.11 -0.56 -6.67
CA ASP A 70 -9.25 0.01 -5.65
C ASP A 70 -7.85 0.12 -6.22
N HIS A 71 -6.96 0.73 -5.47
CA HIS A 71 -5.58 0.91 -5.87
C HIS A 71 -4.69 0.56 -4.70
N GLN A 72 -3.64 -0.18 -4.99
CA GLN A 72 -2.61 -0.48 -4.00
C GLN A 72 -1.53 0.56 -4.15
N LEU A 73 -1.39 1.43 -3.16
CA LEU A 73 -0.48 2.56 -3.22
C LEU A 73 0.82 2.25 -2.48
N THR A 74 1.94 2.64 -3.08
CA THR A 74 3.21 2.58 -2.36
C THR A 74 3.21 3.62 -1.24
N ILE A 75 4.05 3.41 -0.24
CA ILE A 75 4.13 4.36 0.88
C ILE A 75 4.59 5.76 0.42
N PRO A 76 5.58 5.88 -0.48
CA PRO A 76 5.94 7.22 -0.99
C PRO A 76 4.77 7.96 -1.62
N MET A 77 3.96 7.28 -2.43
CA MET A 77 2.77 7.91 -3.01
C MET A 77 1.77 8.30 -1.92
N ALA A 78 1.52 7.40 -0.97
CA ALA A 78 0.59 7.68 0.12
C ALA A 78 1.00 8.91 0.92
N LYS A 79 2.29 9.07 1.19
CA LYS A 79 2.80 10.24 1.91
C LYS A 79 2.53 11.53 1.14
N GLU A 80 2.75 11.51 -0.17
CA GLU A 80 2.52 12.70 -0.99
C GLU A 80 1.04 13.08 -1.05
N LEU A 81 0.17 12.08 -1.13
CA LEU A 81 -1.27 12.35 -1.12
C LEU A 81 -1.71 12.97 0.20
N CYS A 82 -1.12 12.53 1.30
CA CYS A 82 -1.40 13.12 2.61
C CYS A 82 -0.97 14.59 2.66
N MET A 83 0.18 14.91 2.07
CA MET A 83 0.65 16.29 2.02
C MET A 83 -0.26 17.19 1.20
N LEU A 84 -0.77 16.66 0.10
CA LEU A 84 -1.64 17.43 -0.77
C LEU A 84 -2.96 17.80 -0.13
N GLN A 85 -3.39 17.05 0.88
CA GLN A 85 -4.63 17.36 1.59
C GLN A 85 -4.53 18.63 2.44
N ARG A 86 -3.36 18.96 2.92
CA ARG A 86 -3.11 20.15 3.74
C ARG A 86 -4.02 20.24 4.96
N THR A 87 -4.29 19.10 5.58
CA THR A 87 -5.13 19.02 6.77
C THR A 87 -4.32 18.42 7.91
N ASP A 88 -4.83 18.59 9.14
CA ASP A 88 -4.19 17.96 10.30
C ASP A 88 -4.21 16.45 10.17
N LYS A 89 -5.28 15.89 9.62
CA LYS A 89 -5.39 14.46 9.40
C LYS A 89 -4.35 14.00 8.40
N GLY A 90 -4.16 14.75 7.32
CA GLY A 90 -3.14 14.45 6.32
C GLY A 90 -1.75 14.46 6.92
N LYS A 91 -1.46 15.43 7.76
CA LYS A 91 -0.17 15.51 8.44
C LYS A 91 0.04 14.30 9.36
N GLN A 92 -0.98 13.94 10.11
CA GLN A 92 -0.92 12.81 11.03
C GLN A 92 -0.67 11.51 10.28
N MET A 93 -1.40 11.31 9.20
CA MET A 93 -1.24 10.12 8.37
C MET A 93 0.14 10.07 7.72
N ARG A 94 0.64 11.21 7.28
CA ARG A 94 1.97 11.27 6.67
C ARG A 94 3.04 10.85 7.68
N GLN A 95 2.93 11.33 8.91
CA GLN A 95 3.88 10.94 9.96
C GLN A 95 3.81 9.45 10.26
N TYR A 96 2.61 8.88 10.21
CA TYR A 96 2.43 7.46 10.38
C TYR A 96 3.17 6.68 9.26
N PHE A 97 3.02 7.11 8.01
CA PHE A 97 3.69 6.44 6.90
C PHE A 97 5.20 6.59 6.96
N ILE A 98 5.70 7.73 7.44
CA ILE A 98 7.14 7.90 7.65
C ILE A 98 7.64 6.87 8.65
N ALA A 99 6.90 6.66 9.73
CA ALA A 99 7.27 5.66 10.73
C ALA A 99 7.26 4.24 10.14
N VAL A 100 6.29 3.95 9.29
CA VAL A 100 6.22 2.65 8.59
C VAL A 100 7.47 2.44 7.74
N GLU A 101 7.88 3.47 6.99
CA GLU A 101 9.09 3.37 6.17
C GLU A 101 10.35 3.20 7.00
N GLU A 102 10.46 3.94 8.09
CA GLU A 102 11.63 3.82 8.96
C GLU A 102 11.76 2.42 9.54
N GLN A 103 10.63 1.85 9.94
CA GLN A 103 10.63 0.50 10.48
C GLN A 103 11.01 -0.51 9.40
N TRP A 104 10.47 -0.35 8.19
CA TRP A 104 10.77 -1.26 7.08
C TRP A 104 12.24 -1.17 6.66
N ASN A 105 12.84 0.01 6.78
CA ASN A 105 14.24 0.25 6.43
C ASN A 105 15.18 0.10 7.62
N SER A 106 14.69 -0.34 8.78
CA SER A 106 15.56 -0.55 9.93
C SER A 106 16.53 -1.69 9.66
N PRO A 107 17.71 -1.67 10.27
CA PRO A 107 18.68 -2.76 10.10
C PRO A 107 18.08 -4.13 10.44
N ASP A 108 17.28 -4.20 11.50
CA ASP A 108 16.67 -5.46 11.92
C ASP A 108 15.69 -5.98 10.87
N ALA A 109 14.87 -5.11 10.30
CA ALA A 109 13.92 -5.50 9.29
C ALA A 109 14.61 -5.93 7.99
N ILE A 110 15.65 -5.20 7.60
CA ILE A 110 16.44 -5.55 6.42
C ILE A 110 17.09 -6.90 6.62
N MET A 111 17.65 -7.14 7.79
CA MET A 111 18.31 -8.40 8.11
C MET A 111 17.31 -9.56 8.08
N ALA A 112 16.12 -9.36 8.66
CA ALA A 112 15.08 -10.37 8.67
C ALA A 112 14.66 -10.77 7.26
N ARG A 113 14.49 -9.79 6.37
CA ARG A 113 14.14 -10.06 4.98
C ARG A 113 15.25 -10.79 4.25
N ALA A 114 16.49 -10.37 4.47
CA ALA A 114 17.66 -11.03 3.86
C ALA A 114 17.75 -12.48 4.30
N LEU A 115 17.50 -12.75 5.56
CA LEU A 115 17.53 -14.10 6.10
C LEU A 115 16.43 -14.97 5.48
N GLN A 116 15.24 -14.44 5.33
CA GLN A 116 14.13 -15.16 4.71
C GLN A 116 14.48 -15.51 3.26
N LEU A 117 15.04 -14.57 2.51
CA LEU A 117 15.44 -14.82 1.14
C LEU A 117 16.54 -15.87 1.06
N SER A 118 17.51 -15.81 1.96
CA SER A 118 18.60 -16.79 2.01
C SER A 118 18.06 -18.18 2.30
N ASN A 119 17.16 -18.30 3.26
CA ASN A 119 16.56 -19.59 3.60
C ASN A 119 15.75 -20.18 2.45
N ALA A 120 14.98 -19.34 1.76
CA ALA A 120 14.21 -19.78 0.60
C ALA A 120 15.14 -20.28 -0.51
N LYS A 121 16.23 -19.57 -0.72
CA LYS A 121 17.23 -19.96 -1.73
C LYS A 121 17.88 -21.30 -1.39
N LEU A 122 18.21 -21.49 -0.12
CA LEU A 122 18.79 -22.75 0.33
C LEU A 122 17.84 -23.93 0.14
N LYS A 123 16.57 -23.71 0.42
CA LYS A 123 15.55 -24.74 0.21
C LYS A 123 15.45 -25.12 -1.27
N GLU A 124 15.47 -24.15 -2.15
CA GLU A 124 15.45 -24.41 -3.59
C GLU A 124 16.66 -25.22 -4.02
N MET A 125 17.83 -24.86 -3.51
CA MET A 125 19.06 -25.58 -3.84
C MET A 125 19.02 -27.02 -3.36
N GLN A 126 18.49 -27.25 -2.17
CA GLN A 126 18.39 -28.60 -1.63
C GLN A 126 17.45 -29.47 -2.45
N ILE A 127 16.33 -28.91 -2.89
CA ILE A 127 15.38 -29.62 -3.72
C ILE A 127 16.01 -29.96 -5.08
N THR A 128 16.80 -29.04 -5.61
CA THR A 128 17.44 -29.23 -6.92
C THR A 128 18.55 -30.29 -6.87
N VAL A 129 19.27 -30.39 -5.75
CA VAL A 129 20.39 -31.29 -5.61
C VAL A 129 19.93 -32.69 -5.29
N SER A 130 18.80 -32.85 -4.64
CA SER A 130 18.30 -34.18 -4.34
C SER A 130 17.63 -34.83 -5.54
#